data_4d5e495171be5421a13750ed840dbd34
#
_entry.id   4d5e495171be5421a13750ed840dbd34
#
_cell.length_a   1.000
_cell.length_b   1.000
_cell.length_c   1.000
_cell.angle_alpha   90.00
_cell.angle_beta   90.00
_cell.angle_gamma   90.00
#
_symmetry.space_group_name_H-M   'P 1'
#
loop_
_entity.id
_entity.type
_entity.pdbx_description
1 polymer ?
#
loop_
_entity_poly.entity_id
_entity_poly.type
_entity_poly.pdbx_seq_one_letter_code
_entity_poly.pdbx_strand_id
1 'polypeptide(L)'
;MGELARVGGRVLVDQFLLNGIDTVFCVPGESFLPVLDAIYDSPVRLVVCRQEGGAAHMAAAYGRLTGWPGICMVTRGPGATNASVGVHEAAQDSAPMLLLVGQVARSDRDREAFQELEIARVFATMAKWTAEVDDPARIPEALARAVTVAAEGRPGPVVLALPEDVLAEVTSAPDARPATVVQASPSPGQLAELRVLLAGSRRPLLLAGGPGWTAPAAADLRAFAEASRLPVAVSFRSQDLVDNRSPSYVGPLGNKIGRAHV
;
A
#
# COMPACT_ATOMS: atom_id res chain seq x y z
N MET A 1 25.09 24.04 6.28
CA MET A 1 24.93 23.21 7.46
C MET A 1 25.32 21.80 7.02
N GLY A 2 26.41 21.24 7.58
CA GLY A 2 26.80 19.87 7.22
C GLY A 2 25.69 18.90 7.58
N GLU A 3 25.31 18.04 6.64
CA GLU A 3 24.36 16.98 6.87
C GLU A 3 24.89 16.08 7.98
N LEU A 4 24.09 15.86 9.02
CA LEU A 4 24.45 14.97 10.11
C LEU A 4 24.50 13.52 9.59
N ALA A 5 25.62 12.85 9.83
CA ALA A 5 25.75 11.43 9.53
C ALA A 5 24.76 10.62 10.41
N ARG A 6 23.98 9.74 9.80
CA ARG A 6 22.93 8.93 10.44
C ARG A 6 23.08 7.46 10.03
N VAL A 7 22.72 6.53 10.88
CA VAL A 7 22.59 5.12 10.49
C VAL A 7 21.40 4.92 9.56
N GLY A 8 21.48 3.94 8.66
CA GLY A 8 20.43 3.66 7.67
C GLY A 8 19.04 3.49 8.27
N GLY A 9 18.93 2.84 9.44
CA GLY A 9 17.66 2.71 10.17
C GLY A 9 17.05 4.05 10.55
N ARG A 10 17.87 5.01 10.98
CA ARG A 10 17.43 6.38 11.30
C ARG A 10 17.01 7.12 10.04
N VAL A 11 17.77 7.00 8.95
CA VAL A 11 17.41 7.58 7.65
C VAL A 11 16.05 7.09 7.18
N LEU A 12 15.76 5.79 7.32
CA LEU A 12 14.47 5.22 6.97
C LEU A 12 13.31 5.83 7.78
N VAL A 13 13.49 5.97 9.09
CA VAL A 13 12.47 6.56 9.98
C VAL A 13 12.25 8.05 9.71
N ASP A 14 13.32 8.81 9.45
CA ASP A 14 13.20 10.21 9.06
C ASP A 14 12.41 10.34 7.74
N GLN A 15 12.62 9.43 6.79
CA GLN A 15 11.83 9.37 5.55
C GLN A 15 10.38 8.96 5.78
N PHE A 16 10.06 8.13 6.79
CA PHE A 16 8.66 7.88 7.17
C PHE A 16 7.98 9.19 7.54
N LEU A 17 8.58 9.96 8.43
CA LEU A 17 8.02 11.23 8.91
C LEU A 17 7.82 12.24 7.78
N LEU A 18 8.81 12.37 6.90
CA LEU A 18 8.73 13.27 5.75
C LEU A 18 7.61 12.89 4.77
N ASN A 19 7.28 11.60 4.68
CA ASN A 19 6.18 11.12 3.84
C ASN A 19 4.85 11.00 4.60
N GLY A 20 4.73 11.51 5.82
CA GLY A 20 3.50 11.47 6.60
C GLY A 20 3.13 10.07 7.09
N ILE A 21 4.09 9.16 7.18
CA ILE A 21 3.91 7.81 7.72
C ILE A 21 4.06 7.91 9.24
N ASP A 22 2.97 7.69 9.96
CA ASP A 22 2.88 7.81 11.41
C ASP A 22 2.74 6.47 12.14
N THR A 23 2.49 5.39 11.42
CA THR A 23 2.20 4.08 12.00
C THR A 23 2.90 2.96 11.22
N VAL A 24 3.56 2.06 11.95
CA VAL A 24 4.20 0.84 11.44
C VAL A 24 3.63 -0.38 12.16
N PHE A 25 3.11 -1.34 11.42
CA PHE A 25 2.70 -2.65 11.94
C PHE A 25 3.85 -3.63 11.79
N CYS A 26 4.29 -4.28 12.86
CA CYS A 26 5.44 -5.16 12.74
C CYS A 26 5.36 -6.41 13.64
N VAL A 27 6.07 -7.46 13.24
CA VAL A 27 6.55 -8.49 14.13
C VAL A 27 8.05 -8.23 14.29
N PRO A 28 8.53 -7.85 15.49
CA PRO A 28 9.93 -7.47 15.70
C PRO A 28 10.89 -8.60 15.30
N GLY A 29 11.99 -8.22 14.70
CA GLY A 29 13.05 -9.13 14.27
C GLY A 29 14.42 -8.49 14.34
N GLU A 30 15.45 -9.32 14.49
CA GLU A 30 16.85 -8.87 14.65
C GLU A 30 17.37 -8.16 13.39
N SER A 31 16.89 -8.55 12.20
CA SER A 31 17.37 -8.02 10.92
C SER A 31 17.08 -6.55 10.68
N PHE A 32 16.35 -5.88 11.56
CA PHE A 32 16.05 -4.46 11.44
C PHE A 32 16.06 -3.71 12.80
N LEU A 33 16.89 -4.18 13.75
CA LEU A 33 17.06 -3.51 15.04
C LEU A 33 17.38 -2.01 14.92
N PRO A 34 18.22 -1.54 13.99
CA PRO A 34 18.49 -0.11 13.84
C PRO A 34 17.24 0.73 13.51
N VAL A 35 16.23 0.13 12.87
CA VAL A 35 14.96 0.81 12.61
C VAL A 35 14.09 0.85 13.86
N LEU A 36 14.04 -0.24 14.62
CA LEU A 36 13.30 -0.28 15.89
C LEU A 36 13.86 0.73 16.90
N ASP A 37 15.18 0.83 16.98
CA ASP A 37 15.89 1.82 17.81
C ASP A 37 15.53 3.25 17.38
N ALA A 38 15.56 3.53 16.07
CA ALA A 38 15.21 4.83 15.55
C ALA A 38 13.72 5.19 15.74
N ILE A 39 12.81 4.21 15.70
CA ILE A 39 11.38 4.42 15.99
C ILE A 39 11.16 4.76 17.46
N TYR A 40 11.93 4.17 18.39
CA TYR A 40 11.80 4.43 19.82
C TYR A 40 11.92 5.92 20.16
N ASP A 41 12.84 6.63 19.51
CA ASP A 41 13.07 8.07 19.67
C ASP A 41 12.31 8.94 18.64
N SER A 42 11.21 8.44 18.10
CA SER A 42 10.42 9.13 17.08
C SER A 42 8.94 9.18 17.44
N PRO A 43 8.15 10.06 16.82
CA PRO A 43 6.69 10.06 16.98
C PRO A 43 5.98 8.94 16.22
N VAL A 44 6.70 8.09 15.46
CA VAL A 44 6.11 6.98 14.72
C VAL A 44 5.56 5.93 15.68
N ARG A 45 4.28 5.61 15.55
CA ARG A 45 3.62 4.59 16.35
C ARG A 45 4.01 3.20 15.87
N LEU A 46 4.65 2.40 16.71
CA LEU A 46 4.93 1.00 16.45
C LEU A 46 3.81 0.12 17.01
N VAL A 47 3.12 -0.60 16.14
CA VAL A 47 2.10 -1.59 16.51
C VAL A 47 2.72 -2.98 16.41
N VAL A 48 3.10 -3.54 17.57
CA VAL A 48 3.68 -4.88 17.63
C VAL A 48 2.59 -5.92 17.51
N CYS A 49 2.72 -6.78 16.49
CA CYS A 49 1.80 -7.86 16.17
C CYS A 49 2.38 -9.21 16.60
N ARG A 50 1.54 -10.21 16.71
CA ARG A 50 1.97 -11.57 17.10
C ARG A 50 2.20 -12.49 15.91
N GLN A 51 1.83 -12.05 14.70
CA GLN A 51 1.94 -12.83 13.48
C GLN A 51 1.98 -11.88 12.27
N GLU A 52 2.83 -12.15 11.31
CA GLU A 52 3.16 -11.24 10.21
C GLU A 52 2.03 -11.08 9.19
N GLY A 53 1.24 -12.14 8.95
CA GLY A 53 0.04 -12.04 8.13
C GLY A 53 -0.98 -11.08 8.74
N GLY A 54 -1.14 -11.10 10.08
CA GLY A 54 -1.95 -10.12 10.81
C GLY A 54 -1.42 -8.69 10.66
N ALA A 55 -0.11 -8.49 10.79
CA ALA A 55 0.54 -7.20 10.58
C ALA A 55 0.31 -6.69 9.14
N ALA A 56 0.49 -7.57 8.15
CA ALA A 56 0.30 -7.24 6.75
C ALA A 56 -1.17 -6.88 6.42
N HIS A 57 -2.15 -7.61 6.97
CA HIS A 57 -3.56 -7.26 6.82
C HIS A 57 -3.90 -5.92 7.46
N MET A 58 -3.33 -5.61 8.65
CA MET A 58 -3.51 -4.29 9.27
C MET A 58 -2.94 -3.17 8.41
N ALA A 59 -1.75 -3.37 7.83
CA ALA A 59 -1.15 -2.40 6.92
C ALA A 59 -1.98 -2.21 5.64
N ALA A 60 -2.47 -3.30 5.04
CA ALA A 60 -3.36 -3.24 3.87
C ALA A 60 -4.68 -2.50 4.19
N ALA A 61 -5.30 -2.81 5.32
CA ALA A 61 -6.52 -2.14 5.78
C ALA A 61 -6.29 -0.64 6.07
N TYR A 62 -5.16 -0.31 6.71
CA TYR A 62 -4.76 1.09 6.93
C TYR A 62 -4.64 1.83 5.60
N GLY A 63 -3.94 1.24 4.63
CA GLY A 63 -3.76 1.83 3.30
C GLY A 63 -5.09 2.05 2.58
N ARG A 64 -5.99 1.08 2.65
CA ARG A 64 -7.33 1.19 2.06
C ARG A 64 -8.17 2.31 2.68
N LEU A 65 -8.11 2.45 4.01
CA LEU A 65 -8.92 3.43 4.74
C LEU A 65 -8.38 4.87 4.60
N THR A 66 -7.06 5.03 4.56
CA THR A 66 -6.42 6.35 4.51
C THR A 66 -6.11 6.82 3.08
N GLY A 67 -6.03 5.90 2.11
CA GLY A 67 -5.53 6.19 0.76
C GLY A 67 -4.01 6.39 0.70
N TRP A 68 -3.29 6.21 1.83
CA TRP A 68 -1.84 6.36 1.95
C TRP A 68 -1.20 5.03 2.38
N PRO A 69 0.02 4.69 1.93
CA PRO A 69 0.55 3.36 2.15
C PRO A 69 0.65 2.97 3.63
N GLY A 70 0.01 1.88 4.02
CA GLY A 70 0.23 1.27 5.32
C GLY A 70 1.55 0.50 5.33
N ILE A 71 2.31 0.59 6.43
CA ILE A 71 3.64 -0.01 6.55
C ILE A 71 3.56 -1.30 7.36
N CYS A 72 4.01 -2.40 6.76
CA CYS A 72 4.28 -3.65 7.44
C CYS A 72 5.78 -3.92 7.47
N MET A 73 6.35 -4.21 8.63
CA MET A 73 7.76 -4.53 8.75
C MET A 73 7.97 -5.90 9.41
N VAL A 74 8.76 -6.74 8.75
CA VAL A 74 8.97 -8.14 9.13
C VAL A 74 10.42 -8.55 8.93
N THR A 75 10.82 -9.65 9.60
CA THR A 75 12.14 -10.23 9.39
C THR A 75 12.22 -11.00 8.06
N ARG A 76 13.38 -11.52 7.72
CA ARG A 76 13.82 -12.29 6.55
C ARG A 76 12.79 -13.31 6.02
N GLY A 77 13.21 -14.40 5.46
CA GLY A 77 12.40 -15.41 4.79
C GLY A 77 11.10 -15.83 5.50
N PRO A 78 11.12 -16.35 6.74
CA PRO A 78 9.90 -16.78 7.43
C PRO A 78 8.91 -15.64 7.68
N GLY A 79 9.41 -14.46 8.10
CA GLY A 79 8.55 -13.29 8.31
C GLY A 79 7.95 -12.78 7.01
N ALA A 80 8.75 -12.70 5.96
CA ALA A 80 8.29 -12.29 4.64
C ALA A 80 7.23 -13.25 4.06
N THR A 81 7.47 -14.55 4.15
CA THR A 81 6.52 -15.57 3.66
C THR A 81 5.22 -15.58 4.45
N ASN A 82 5.25 -15.39 5.76
CA ASN A 82 4.05 -15.23 6.58
C ASN A 82 3.26 -13.97 6.20
N ALA A 83 3.94 -12.86 5.87
CA ALA A 83 3.30 -11.61 5.46
C ALA A 83 2.72 -11.66 4.03
N SER A 84 3.09 -12.64 3.22
CA SER A 84 2.74 -12.72 1.79
C SER A 84 1.22 -12.72 1.53
N VAL A 85 0.43 -13.30 2.42
CA VAL A 85 -1.04 -13.32 2.31
C VAL A 85 -1.62 -11.91 2.31
N GLY A 86 -1.13 -11.02 3.20
CA GLY A 86 -1.59 -9.62 3.23
C GLY A 86 -1.12 -8.82 2.02
N VAL A 87 0.09 -9.09 1.51
CA VAL A 87 0.58 -8.49 0.25
C VAL A 87 -0.30 -8.89 -0.93
N HIS A 88 -0.63 -10.18 -1.04
CA HIS A 88 -1.53 -10.68 -2.09
C HIS A 88 -2.91 -10.01 -1.99
N GLU A 89 -3.47 -9.90 -0.79
CA GLU A 89 -4.77 -9.26 -0.59
C GLU A 89 -4.71 -7.76 -0.93
N ALA A 90 -3.67 -7.03 -0.50
CA ALA A 90 -3.46 -5.64 -0.87
C ALA A 90 -3.42 -5.43 -2.39
N ALA A 91 -2.76 -6.34 -3.12
CA ALA A 91 -2.73 -6.32 -4.59
C ALA A 91 -4.13 -6.51 -5.21
N GLN A 92 -4.91 -7.45 -4.69
CA GLN A 92 -6.27 -7.73 -5.18
C GLN A 92 -7.25 -6.60 -4.84
N ASP A 93 -7.10 -6.00 -3.66
CA ASP A 93 -7.96 -4.91 -3.18
C ASP A 93 -7.52 -3.53 -3.68
N SER A 94 -6.39 -3.46 -4.38
CA SER A 94 -5.80 -2.17 -4.80
C SER A 94 -5.55 -1.25 -3.59
N ALA A 95 -5.07 -1.82 -2.49
CA ALA A 95 -4.72 -1.10 -1.29
C ALA A 95 -3.23 -0.70 -1.31
N PRO A 96 -2.89 0.58 -1.11
CA PRO A 96 -1.49 0.98 -1.06
C PRO A 96 -0.84 0.44 0.23
N MET A 97 0.29 -0.26 0.08
CA MET A 97 1.00 -0.90 1.18
C MET A 97 2.50 -0.98 0.89
N LEU A 98 3.32 -0.82 1.91
CA LEU A 98 4.74 -1.17 1.85
C LEU A 98 5.02 -2.35 2.79
N LEU A 99 5.59 -3.41 2.24
CA LEU A 99 6.22 -4.46 3.04
C LEU A 99 7.72 -4.21 3.07
N LEU A 100 8.25 -3.93 4.24
CA LEU A 100 9.67 -3.76 4.50
C LEU A 100 10.20 -5.02 5.17
N VAL A 101 11.15 -5.68 4.52
CA VAL A 101 11.70 -6.95 4.96
C VAL A 101 13.16 -6.74 5.36
N GLY A 102 13.48 -6.94 6.63
CA GLY A 102 14.88 -7.03 7.02
C GLY A 102 15.54 -8.24 6.35
N GLN A 103 16.74 -8.08 5.82
CA GLN A 103 17.44 -9.11 5.04
C GLN A 103 18.80 -9.43 5.67
N VAL A 104 19.41 -10.55 5.29
CA VAL A 104 20.79 -10.90 5.68
C VAL A 104 21.76 -9.81 5.22
N ALA A 105 22.91 -9.70 5.89
CA ALA A 105 23.97 -8.80 5.47
C ALA A 105 24.41 -9.07 4.02
N ARG A 106 24.83 -8.04 3.29
CA ARG A 106 25.28 -8.14 1.89
C ARG A 106 26.41 -9.16 1.70
N SER A 107 27.28 -9.31 2.71
CA SER A 107 28.38 -10.27 2.69
C SER A 107 27.94 -11.73 2.78
N ASP A 108 26.74 -11.98 3.27
CA ASP A 108 26.23 -13.32 3.58
C ASP A 108 25.30 -13.88 2.50
N ARG A 109 24.99 -13.07 1.48
CA ARG A 109 24.15 -13.47 0.36
C ARG A 109 24.75 -14.60 -0.44
N ASP A 110 23.88 -15.46 -0.98
CA ASP A 110 24.22 -16.62 -1.81
C ASP A 110 25.11 -17.66 -1.07
N ARG A 111 24.96 -17.69 0.27
CA ARG A 111 25.71 -18.60 1.14
C ARG A 111 24.80 -19.49 1.99
N GLU A 112 23.50 -19.57 1.64
CA GLU A 112 22.52 -20.28 2.45
C GLU A 112 22.49 -19.73 3.90
N ALA A 113 22.61 -18.41 4.05
CA ALA A 113 22.60 -17.74 5.35
C ALA A 113 21.27 -17.97 6.06
N PHE A 114 21.28 -17.85 7.39
CA PHE A 114 20.09 -18.12 8.20
C PHE A 114 18.89 -17.27 7.76
N GLN A 115 17.83 -17.95 7.33
CA GLN A 115 16.58 -17.36 6.83
C GLN A 115 16.72 -16.53 5.55
N GLU A 116 17.80 -16.66 4.82
CA GLU A 116 17.99 -15.98 3.53
C GLU A 116 16.89 -16.37 2.55
N LEU A 117 16.39 -15.38 1.80
CA LEU A 117 15.43 -15.57 0.73
C LEU A 117 15.56 -14.45 -0.30
N GLU A 118 15.46 -14.77 -1.58
CA GLU A 118 15.40 -13.76 -2.64
C GLU A 118 14.06 -13.01 -2.63
N ILE A 119 13.92 -12.05 -1.73
CA ILE A 119 12.65 -11.34 -1.45
C ILE A 119 12.07 -10.73 -2.72
N ALA A 120 12.88 -10.05 -3.51
CA ALA A 120 12.42 -9.40 -4.74
C ALA A 120 11.79 -10.40 -5.72
N ARG A 121 12.37 -11.60 -5.84
CA ARG A 121 11.87 -12.65 -6.72
C ARG A 121 10.60 -13.31 -6.20
N VAL A 122 10.52 -13.55 -4.90
CA VAL A 122 9.33 -14.16 -4.28
C VAL A 122 8.09 -13.28 -4.45
N PHE A 123 8.23 -11.97 -4.30
CA PHE A 123 7.11 -11.03 -4.38
C PHE A 123 6.88 -10.42 -5.77
N ALA A 124 7.69 -10.74 -6.78
CA ALA A 124 7.65 -10.14 -8.11
C ALA A 124 6.27 -10.18 -8.79
N THR A 125 5.48 -11.23 -8.52
CA THR A 125 4.15 -11.42 -9.13
C THR A 125 3.00 -10.88 -8.25
N MET A 126 3.29 -10.53 -7.00
CA MET A 126 2.30 -10.05 -6.03
C MET A 126 2.37 -8.56 -5.78
N ALA A 127 3.51 -7.92 -6.05
CA ALA A 127 3.72 -6.50 -5.78
C ALA A 127 3.85 -5.69 -7.06
N LYS A 128 3.53 -4.41 -6.98
CA LYS A 128 3.73 -3.45 -8.09
C LYS A 128 5.20 -3.21 -8.38
N TRP A 129 6.01 -3.24 -7.33
CA TRP A 129 7.45 -3.11 -7.41
C TRP A 129 8.10 -3.84 -6.24
N THR A 130 9.21 -4.47 -6.55
CA THR A 130 10.08 -5.14 -5.57
C THR A 130 11.51 -4.67 -5.78
N ALA A 131 12.22 -4.40 -4.71
CA ALA A 131 13.64 -4.05 -4.77
C ALA A 131 14.36 -4.46 -3.50
N GLU A 132 15.67 -4.54 -3.58
CA GLU A 132 16.56 -4.59 -2.45
C GLU A 132 17.39 -3.31 -2.42
N VAL A 133 17.52 -2.71 -1.25
CA VAL A 133 18.27 -1.47 -1.04
C VAL A 133 19.62 -1.84 -0.44
N ASP A 134 20.64 -1.88 -1.27
CA ASP A 134 21.99 -2.35 -0.93
C ASP A 134 22.98 -1.22 -0.58
N ASP A 135 22.52 0.02 -0.57
CA ASP A 135 23.30 1.22 -0.23
C ASP A 135 22.48 2.10 0.71
N PRO A 136 22.97 2.42 1.93
CA PRO A 136 22.26 3.28 2.86
C PRO A 136 21.99 4.69 2.31
N ALA A 137 22.81 5.17 1.39
CA ALA A 137 22.61 6.46 0.73
C ALA A 137 21.38 6.46 -0.20
N ARG A 138 20.89 5.29 -0.62
CA ARG A 138 19.72 5.16 -1.48
C ARG A 138 18.41 4.92 -0.74
N ILE A 139 18.44 4.75 0.58
CA ILE A 139 17.23 4.58 1.40
C ILE A 139 16.21 5.69 1.17
N PRO A 140 16.60 6.99 1.19
CA PRO A 140 15.65 8.09 0.99
C PRO A 140 14.93 8.02 -0.37
N GLU A 141 15.67 7.82 -1.44
CA GLU A 141 15.12 7.69 -2.81
C GLU A 141 14.21 6.45 -2.93
N ALA A 142 14.69 5.32 -2.43
CA ALA A 142 13.96 4.05 -2.52
C ALA A 142 12.61 4.13 -1.78
N LEU A 143 12.57 4.74 -0.58
CA LEU A 143 11.31 4.89 0.15
C LEU A 143 10.37 5.88 -0.52
N ALA A 144 10.85 7.05 -0.96
CA ALA A 144 10.02 8.02 -1.67
C ALA A 144 9.40 7.42 -2.94
N ARG A 145 10.19 6.64 -3.70
CA ARG A 145 9.71 5.89 -4.85
C ARG A 145 8.69 4.82 -4.46
N ALA A 146 8.94 4.08 -3.38
CA ALA A 146 8.03 3.04 -2.90
C ALA A 146 6.67 3.62 -2.54
N VAL A 147 6.62 4.73 -1.82
CA VAL A 147 5.39 5.45 -1.47
C VAL A 147 4.65 5.90 -2.72
N THR A 148 5.35 6.54 -3.66
CA THR A 148 4.75 6.99 -4.94
C THR A 148 4.17 5.82 -5.71
N VAL A 149 4.94 4.76 -5.94
CA VAL A 149 4.50 3.57 -6.70
C VAL A 149 3.33 2.87 -6.02
N ALA A 150 3.33 2.77 -4.68
CA ALA A 150 2.24 2.14 -3.95
C ALA A 150 0.92 2.89 -4.10
N ALA A 151 0.95 4.22 -4.10
CA ALA A 151 -0.25 5.07 -4.09
C ALA A 151 -0.71 5.54 -5.48
N GLU A 152 0.18 5.59 -6.49
CA GLU A 152 -0.12 6.14 -7.81
C GLU A 152 -0.85 5.15 -8.72
N GLY A 153 -1.68 5.68 -9.63
CA GLY A 153 -2.45 4.90 -10.60
C GLY A 153 -3.42 3.94 -9.91
N ARG A 154 -3.35 2.63 -10.22
CA ARG A 154 -4.00 1.61 -9.40
C ARG A 154 -3.13 1.35 -8.17
N PRO A 155 -3.56 1.74 -6.96
CA PRO A 155 -2.78 1.49 -5.76
C PRO A 155 -2.50 -0.01 -5.53
N GLY A 156 -1.47 -0.30 -4.77
CA GLY A 156 -1.11 -1.69 -4.47
C GLY A 156 0.20 -1.80 -3.70
N PRO A 157 0.61 -3.02 -3.34
CA PRO A 157 1.76 -3.25 -2.50
C PRO A 157 3.09 -3.03 -3.24
N VAL A 158 4.07 -2.55 -2.48
CA VAL A 158 5.49 -2.51 -2.83
C VAL A 158 6.27 -3.26 -1.76
N VAL A 159 7.31 -3.98 -2.15
CA VAL A 159 8.15 -4.75 -1.22
C VAL A 159 9.60 -4.30 -1.34
N LEU A 160 10.19 -3.88 -0.23
CA LEU A 160 11.60 -3.53 -0.13
C LEU A 160 12.32 -4.46 0.83
N ALA A 161 13.39 -5.10 0.36
CA ALA A 161 14.34 -5.81 1.20
C ALA A 161 15.44 -4.85 1.66
N LEU A 162 15.75 -4.89 2.94
CA LEU A 162 16.67 -3.99 3.62
C LEU A 162 17.72 -4.82 4.37
N PRO A 163 18.94 -4.99 3.81
CA PRO A 163 20.00 -5.73 4.49
C PRO A 163 20.35 -5.11 5.84
N GLU A 164 20.58 -5.96 6.83
CA GLU A 164 20.84 -5.54 8.22
C GLU A 164 22.09 -4.67 8.36
N ASP A 165 23.12 -4.95 7.58
CA ASP A 165 24.34 -4.14 7.54
C ASP A 165 24.09 -2.76 6.89
N VAL A 166 23.23 -2.65 5.88
CA VAL A 166 22.83 -1.39 5.29
C VAL A 166 22.04 -0.52 6.29
N LEU A 167 21.18 -1.14 7.10
CA LEU A 167 20.45 -0.43 8.14
C LEU A 167 21.34 0.05 9.29
N ALA A 168 22.48 -0.65 9.56
CA ALA A 168 23.46 -0.28 10.59
C ALA A 168 24.55 0.66 10.08
N GLU A 169 24.77 0.72 8.76
CA GLU A 169 25.80 1.56 8.15
C GLU A 169 25.45 3.05 8.23
N VAL A 170 26.48 3.87 8.47
CA VAL A 170 26.34 5.33 8.59
C VAL A 170 26.41 5.99 7.22
N THR A 171 25.51 6.90 6.94
CA THR A 171 25.50 7.71 5.73
C THR A 171 25.23 9.19 6.04
N SER A 172 25.73 10.06 5.18
CA SER A 172 25.40 11.49 5.16
C SER A 172 24.45 11.85 4.00
N ALA A 173 23.74 10.84 3.45
CA ALA A 173 22.79 11.08 2.36
C ALA A 173 21.69 12.08 2.78
N PRO A 174 21.37 13.05 1.91
CA PRO A 174 20.29 13.98 2.14
C PRO A 174 18.93 13.26 2.11
N ASP A 175 17.97 13.84 2.79
CA ASP A 175 16.59 13.36 2.71
C ASP A 175 16.02 13.58 1.30
N ALA A 176 15.28 12.60 0.81
CA ALA A 176 14.49 12.76 -0.41
C ALA A 176 13.29 13.69 -0.14
N ARG A 177 12.82 14.34 -1.18
CA ARG A 177 11.57 15.11 -1.11
C ARG A 177 10.40 14.18 -0.80
N PRO A 178 9.37 14.66 -0.06
CA PRO A 178 8.15 13.89 0.13
C PRO A 178 7.56 13.41 -1.19
N ALA A 179 7.04 12.21 -1.20
CA ALA A 179 6.37 11.64 -2.36
C ALA A 179 5.15 12.49 -2.75
N THR A 180 5.00 12.72 -4.05
CA THR A 180 3.84 13.41 -4.61
C THR A 180 3.12 12.45 -5.54
N VAL A 181 1.84 12.20 -5.27
CA VAL A 181 1.01 11.30 -6.07
C VAL A 181 0.22 12.11 -7.09
N VAL A 182 0.36 11.76 -8.36
CA VAL A 182 -0.39 12.39 -9.45
C VAL A 182 -1.79 11.75 -9.53
N GLN A 183 -2.82 12.58 -9.45
CA GLN A 183 -4.21 12.16 -9.63
C GLN A 183 -4.63 12.34 -11.09
N ALA A 184 -5.06 11.25 -11.73
CA ALA A 184 -5.63 11.33 -13.07
C ALA A 184 -7.01 11.98 -13.03
N SER A 185 -7.31 12.80 -14.04
CA SER A 185 -8.59 13.49 -14.19
C SER A 185 -9.12 13.27 -15.61
N PRO A 186 -10.44 13.03 -15.78
CA PRO A 186 -11.00 12.90 -17.13
C PRO A 186 -10.91 14.22 -17.88
N SER A 187 -10.64 14.16 -19.19
CA SER A 187 -10.68 15.33 -20.04
C SER A 187 -12.12 15.81 -20.28
N PRO A 188 -12.32 17.10 -20.62
CA PRO A 188 -13.65 17.60 -21.00
C PRO A 188 -14.31 16.79 -22.14
N GLY A 189 -13.53 16.28 -23.10
CA GLY A 189 -14.01 15.44 -24.18
C GLY A 189 -14.57 14.11 -23.68
N GLN A 190 -13.87 13.44 -22.79
CA GLN A 190 -14.35 12.19 -22.16
C GLN A 190 -15.62 12.39 -21.36
N LEU A 191 -15.76 13.52 -20.64
CA LEU A 191 -17.00 13.86 -19.92
C LEU A 191 -18.16 14.13 -20.88
N ALA A 192 -17.91 14.78 -22.02
CA ALA A 192 -18.91 15.02 -23.05
C ALA A 192 -19.39 13.72 -23.67
N GLU A 193 -18.47 12.79 -23.98
CA GLU A 193 -18.78 11.45 -24.50
C GLU A 193 -19.64 10.64 -23.49
N LEU A 194 -19.27 10.65 -22.20
CA LEU A 194 -20.04 9.99 -21.15
C LEU A 194 -21.48 10.53 -21.10
N ARG A 195 -21.65 11.85 -21.20
CA ARG A 195 -22.99 12.48 -21.22
C ARG A 195 -23.84 12.00 -22.40
N VAL A 196 -23.24 11.90 -23.59
CA VAL A 196 -23.93 11.41 -24.81
C VAL A 196 -24.34 9.94 -24.61
N LEU A 197 -23.45 9.10 -24.10
CA LEU A 197 -23.73 7.69 -23.85
C LEU A 197 -24.88 7.51 -22.85
N LEU A 198 -24.85 8.24 -21.74
CA LEU A 198 -25.93 8.18 -20.74
C LEU A 198 -27.26 8.68 -21.29
N ALA A 199 -27.27 9.80 -22.02
CA ALA A 199 -28.49 10.36 -22.59
C ALA A 199 -29.13 9.45 -23.66
N GLY A 200 -28.32 8.71 -24.41
CA GLY A 200 -28.79 7.76 -25.42
C GLY A 200 -29.20 6.38 -24.86
N SER A 201 -28.91 6.11 -23.60
CA SER A 201 -29.13 4.80 -23.00
C SER A 201 -30.57 4.61 -22.52
N ARG A 202 -31.21 3.48 -22.89
CA ARG A 202 -32.56 3.14 -22.44
C ARG A 202 -32.58 2.49 -21.03
N ARG A 203 -31.55 1.77 -20.70
CA ARG A 203 -31.44 0.97 -19.46
C ARG A 203 -30.01 1.07 -18.91
N PRO A 204 -29.55 2.26 -18.53
CA PRO A 204 -28.22 2.42 -17.98
C PRO A 204 -28.10 1.77 -16.60
N LEU A 205 -26.93 1.23 -16.29
CA LEU A 205 -26.54 0.71 -14.98
C LEU A 205 -25.14 1.23 -14.65
N LEU A 206 -24.99 1.83 -13.50
CA LEU A 206 -23.68 2.14 -12.93
C LEU A 206 -23.13 0.92 -12.17
N LEU A 207 -21.92 0.51 -12.51
CA LEU A 207 -21.14 -0.43 -11.71
C LEU A 207 -20.00 0.34 -11.05
N ALA A 208 -20.10 0.59 -9.74
CA ALA A 208 -19.10 1.28 -8.94
C ALA A 208 -18.18 0.29 -8.22
N GLY A 209 -16.90 0.63 -8.19
CA GLY A 209 -15.88 -0.20 -7.53
C GLY A 209 -14.49 0.33 -7.78
N GLY A 210 -13.47 -0.43 -7.40
CA GLY A 210 -12.08 -0.03 -7.52
C GLY A 210 -11.61 0.92 -6.41
N PRO A 211 -10.34 1.34 -6.47
CA PRO A 211 -9.73 2.25 -5.49
C PRO A 211 -10.02 3.72 -5.76
N GLY A 212 -9.53 4.59 -4.88
CA GLY A 212 -9.54 6.05 -5.09
C GLY A 212 -10.82 6.76 -4.65
N TRP A 213 -11.75 6.05 -4.03
CA TRP A 213 -12.96 6.65 -3.49
C TRP A 213 -12.66 7.42 -2.20
N THR A 214 -13.16 8.65 -2.17
CA THR A 214 -13.18 9.48 -0.95
C THR A 214 -14.63 9.63 -0.48
N ALA A 215 -14.83 10.01 0.78
CA ALA A 215 -16.18 10.27 1.30
C ALA A 215 -16.95 11.32 0.46
N PRO A 216 -16.35 12.45 0.03
CA PRO A 216 -17.00 13.35 -0.91
C PRO A 216 -17.37 12.71 -2.25
N ALA A 217 -16.45 11.94 -2.86
CA ALA A 217 -16.72 11.27 -4.15
C ALA A 217 -17.86 10.24 -4.05
N ALA A 218 -17.95 9.52 -2.95
CA ALA A 218 -19.06 8.59 -2.68
C ALA A 218 -20.38 9.32 -2.51
N ALA A 219 -20.37 10.49 -1.82
CA ALA A 219 -21.54 11.35 -1.68
C ALA A 219 -22.00 11.93 -3.04
N ASP A 220 -21.07 12.37 -3.87
CA ASP A 220 -21.36 12.88 -5.23
C ASP A 220 -21.94 11.78 -6.13
N LEU A 221 -21.39 10.56 -6.08
CA LEU A 221 -21.93 9.40 -6.80
C LEU A 221 -23.40 9.15 -6.41
N ARG A 222 -23.68 9.15 -5.10
CA ARG A 222 -25.03 8.94 -4.59
C ARG A 222 -25.97 10.03 -5.06
N ALA A 223 -25.59 11.31 -4.90
CA ALA A 223 -26.42 12.45 -5.31
C ALA A 223 -26.71 12.41 -6.82
N PHE A 224 -25.71 12.11 -7.63
CA PHE A 224 -25.87 11.96 -9.08
C PHE A 224 -26.81 10.79 -9.44
N ALA A 225 -26.64 9.65 -8.81
CA ALA A 225 -27.46 8.46 -9.10
C ALA A 225 -28.91 8.67 -8.70
N GLU A 226 -29.18 9.23 -7.53
CA GLU A 226 -30.54 9.52 -7.04
C GLU A 226 -31.24 10.58 -7.92
N ALA A 227 -30.57 11.69 -8.24
CA ALA A 227 -31.11 12.75 -9.11
C ALA A 227 -31.40 12.26 -10.53
N SER A 228 -30.57 11.37 -11.06
CA SER A 228 -30.71 10.82 -12.42
C SER A 228 -31.56 9.54 -12.46
N ARG A 229 -32.07 9.04 -11.32
CA ARG A 229 -32.75 7.74 -11.19
C ARG A 229 -31.95 6.59 -11.80
N LEU A 230 -30.64 6.62 -11.58
CA LEU A 230 -29.71 5.69 -12.18
C LEU A 230 -29.43 4.54 -11.18
N PRO A 231 -29.72 3.29 -11.54
CA PRO A 231 -29.41 2.16 -10.67
C PRO A 231 -27.88 1.99 -10.52
N VAL A 232 -27.43 1.74 -9.29
CA VAL A 232 -26.03 1.54 -8.94
C VAL A 232 -25.86 0.15 -8.35
N ALA A 233 -25.08 -0.68 -9.02
CA ALA A 233 -24.48 -1.89 -8.45
C ALA A 233 -23.06 -1.60 -7.99
N VAL A 234 -22.58 -2.34 -7.01
CA VAL A 234 -21.19 -2.21 -6.52
C VAL A 234 -20.45 -3.53 -6.67
N SER A 235 -19.12 -3.46 -6.84
CA SER A 235 -18.30 -4.65 -6.75
C SER A 235 -18.34 -5.22 -5.33
N PHE A 236 -18.14 -6.53 -5.16
CA PHE A 236 -18.24 -7.17 -3.84
C PHE A 236 -17.24 -6.61 -2.80
N ARG A 237 -16.13 -6.02 -3.24
CA ARG A 237 -15.12 -5.37 -2.39
C ARG A 237 -15.45 -3.91 -2.05
N SER A 238 -16.51 -3.36 -2.59
CA SER A 238 -16.84 -1.94 -2.49
C SER A 238 -18.28 -1.71 -2.04
N GLN A 239 -18.79 -2.60 -1.17
CA GLN A 239 -20.17 -2.54 -0.68
C GLN A 239 -20.46 -1.34 0.23
N ASP A 240 -19.42 -0.68 0.69
CA ASP A 240 -19.44 0.54 1.50
C ASP A 240 -19.55 1.84 0.70
N LEU A 241 -19.41 1.79 -0.64
CA LEU A 241 -19.46 2.99 -1.48
C LEU A 241 -20.83 3.66 -1.57
N VAL A 242 -21.90 2.90 -1.47
CA VAL A 242 -23.28 3.42 -1.57
C VAL A 242 -24.08 2.90 -0.39
N ASP A 243 -24.83 3.79 0.26
CA ASP A 243 -25.78 3.37 1.30
C ASP A 243 -26.75 2.32 0.73
N ASN A 244 -26.72 1.12 1.28
CA ASN A 244 -27.52 0.00 0.81
C ASN A 244 -29.04 0.21 0.96
N ARG A 245 -29.45 1.30 1.64
CA ARG A 245 -30.85 1.75 1.76
C ARG A 245 -31.23 2.78 0.70
N SER A 246 -30.26 3.28 -0.10
CA SER A 246 -30.54 4.20 -1.20
C SER A 246 -31.47 3.56 -2.22
N PRO A 247 -32.49 4.30 -2.73
CA PRO A 247 -33.38 3.80 -3.78
C PRO A 247 -32.64 3.47 -5.10
N SER A 248 -31.43 4.02 -5.29
CA SER A 248 -30.60 3.74 -6.45
C SER A 248 -29.77 2.46 -6.29
N TYR A 249 -29.62 1.92 -5.08
CA TYR A 249 -28.80 0.73 -4.85
C TYR A 249 -29.50 -0.56 -5.28
N VAL A 250 -28.89 -1.31 -6.19
CA VAL A 250 -29.45 -2.57 -6.74
C VAL A 250 -28.70 -3.83 -6.35
N GLY A 251 -27.74 -3.72 -5.45
CA GLY A 251 -26.99 -4.84 -4.86
C GLY A 251 -25.55 -4.96 -5.33
N PRO A 252 -24.78 -5.87 -4.70
CA PRO A 252 -23.41 -6.13 -5.09
C PRO A 252 -23.35 -7.08 -6.31
N LEU A 253 -22.39 -6.83 -7.20
CA LEU A 253 -21.96 -7.80 -8.20
C LEU A 253 -20.75 -8.56 -7.68
N GLY A 254 -20.79 -9.89 -7.75
CA GLY A 254 -19.68 -10.74 -7.31
C GLY A 254 -20.11 -12.16 -6.98
N ASN A 255 -19.19 -12.93 -6.45
CA ASN A 255 -19.39 -14.34 -6.11
C ASN A 255 -20.40 -14.48 -4.97
N LYS A 256 -21.66 -14.75 -5.30
CA LYS A 256 -22.63 -15.20 -4.30
C LYS A 256 -22.56 -16.72 -4.18
N ILE A 257 -21.99 -17.18 -3.08
CA ILE A 257 -22.11 -18.59 -2.67
C ILE A 257 -23.62 -18.89 -2.53
N GLY A 258 -24.14 -19.82 -3.30
CA GLY A 258 -25.56 -20.25 -3.24
C GLY A 258 -26.47 -19.77 -4.37
N ARG A 259 -26.01 -18.91 -5.30
CA ARG A 259 -26.77 -18.58 -6.53
C ARG A 259 -26.29 -19.32 -7.79
N ALA A 260 -25.27 -20.16 -7.68
CA ALA A 260 -24.76 -20.93 -8.82
C ALA A 260 -25.62 -22.13 -9.19
N HIS A 261 -26.76 -22.35 -8.53
CA HIS A 261 -27.61 -23.51 -8.69
C HIS A 261 -29.11 -23.18 -8.90
N VAL A 262 -29.42 -21.98 -9.39
CA VAL A 262 -30.80 -21.64 -9.79
C VAL A 262 -30.83 -21.25 -11.23
#